data_56fdd1daaab92c92807b7f6f428cf571
#
_entry.id   56fdd1daaab92c92807b7f6f428cf571
#
_cell.length_a   1.000
_cell.length_b   1.000
_cell.length_c   1.000
_cell.angle_alpha   90.00
_cell.angle_beta   90.00
_cell.angle_gamma   90.00
#
_symmetry.space_group_name_H-M   'P 1'
#
loop_
_entity.id
_entity.type
_entity.pdbx_description
1 polymer ?
#
loop_
_entity_poly.entity_id
_entity_poly.type
_entity_poly.pdbx_seq_one_letter_code
_entity_poly.pdbx_strand_id
1 'polypeptide(L)'
;DDPLTDEALPTTSKLLFFVKVSPPLEIQNKLCLEPQDMVIHAGRALLASSGLVTFDEIWASETVFSKLTEENLMKHEEKLLYSFYQSELGVSIGRIEETIKAALLPSNLCFMFKLPDPTPVIEINRLAYSVNDKPIEYRHQLCVTRKYHYTVSGQFEDNVEF
;
A
#
# COMPACT_ATOMS: atom_id res chain seq x y z
N ASP A 1 -4.57 -13.55 -6.35
CA ASP A 1 -5.02 -14.67 -7.16
C ASP A 1 -4.97 -15.97 -6.35
N ASP A 2 -5.89 -16.89 -6.60
CA ASP A 2 -5.90 -18.20 -5.96
C ASP A 2 -4.76 -19.06 -6.56
N PRO A 3 -3.84 -19.61 -5.75
CA PRO A 3 -2.72 -20.38 -6.25
C PRO A 3 -3.12 -21.70 -6.95
N LEU A 4 -4.35 -22.15 -6.75
CA LEU A 4 -4.85 -23.38 -7.34
C LEU A 4 -5.59 -23.18 -8.68
N THR A 5 -6.21 -22.03 -8.86
CA THR A 5 -7.07 -21.75 -10.03
C THR A 5 -6.56 -20.61 -10.90
N ASP A 6 -5.59 -19.84 -10.41
CA ASP A 6 -5.06 -18.63 -11.05
C ASP A 6 -6.15 -17.57 -11.36
N GLU A 7 -7.29 -17.68 -10.67
CA GLU A 7 -8.39 -16.74 -10.78
C GLU A 7 -8.24 -15.59 -9.80
N ALA A 8 -8.68 -14.41 -10.19
CA ALA A 8 -8.72 -13.25 -9.31
C ALA A 8 -9.72 -13.51 -8.16
N LEU A 9 -9.25 -13.36 -6.91
CA LEU A 9 -10.08 -13.56 -5.73
C LEU A 9 -11.07 -12.43 -5.54
N PRO A 10 -12.34 -12.74 -5.20
CA PRO A 10 -13.25 -11.74 -4.68
C PRO A 10 -12.76 -11.27 -3.32
N THR A 11 -12.43 -9.97 -3.23
CA THR A 11 -11.91 -9.34 -2.03
C THR A 11 -12.75 -8.13 -1.63
N THR A 12 -12.73 -7.84 -0.33
CA THR A 12 -13.37 -6.65 0.25
C THR A 12 -12.30 -5.82 0.95
N SER A 13 -12.26 -4.52 0.67
CA SER A 13 -11.38 -3.59 1.36
C SER A 13 -12.08 -3.02 2.60
N LYS A 14 -11.36 -3.00 3.73
CA LYS A 14 -11.82 -2.43 4.99
C LYS A 14 -10.82 -1.39 5.48
N LEU A 15 -11.28 -0.15 5.66
CA LEU A 15 -10.51 0.89 6.33
C LEU A 15 -10.53 0.65 7.83
N LEU A 16 -9.34 0.56 8.45
CA LEU A 16 -9.20 0.29 9.87
C LEU A 16 -9.03 1.57 10.68
N PHE A 17 -8.31 2.53 10.14
CA PHE A 17 -8.13 3.86 10.73
C PHE A 17 -7.74 4.89 9.66
N PHE A 18 -8.04 6.15 9.96
CA PHE A 18 -7.66 7.30 9.15
C PHE A 18 -7.44 8.49 10.08
N VAL A 19 -6.21 8.94 10.21
CA VAL A 19 -5.84 10.02 11.13
C VAL A 19 -4.88 10.99 10.49
N LYS A 20 -4.91 12.25 10.93
CA LYS A 20 -3.89 13.25 10.63
C LYS A 20 -2.98 13.38 11.83
N VAL A 21 -1.69 13.17 11.63
CA VAL A 21 -0.71 13.12 12.72
C VAL A 21 0.59 13.81 12.32
N SER A 22 1.37 14.19 13.33
CA SER A 22 2.79 14.50 13.14
C SER A 22 3.50 13.22 12.72
N PRO A 23 4.32 13.25 11.65
CA PRO A 23 4.99 12.06 11.18
C PRO A 23 6.05 11.57 12.17
N PRO A 24 6.18 10.25 12.37
CA PRO A 24 7.39 9.69 12.97
C PRO A 24 8.64 10.11 12.19
N LEU A 25 9.78 10.14 12.86
CA LEU A 25 11.03 10.59 12.22
C LEU A 25 11.37 9.82 10.94
N GLU A 26 11.13 8.53 10.92
CA GLU A 26 11.32 7.68 9.74
C GLU A 26 10.48 8.16 8.54
N ILE A 27 9.22 8.46 8.76
CA ILE A 27 8.30 8.95 7.72
C ILE A 27 8.66 10.38 7.30
N GLN A 28 9.00 11.23 8.26
CA GLN A 28 9.48 12.59 7.97
C GLN A 28 10.68 12.56 7.02
N ASN A 29 11.63 11.66 7.26
CA ASN A 29 12.82 11.51 6.41
C ASN A 29 12.47 10.94 5.02
N LYS A 30 11.62 9.91 4.96
CA LYS A 30 11.20 9.29 3.69
C LYS A 30 10.46 10.25 2.78
N LEU A 31 9.62 11.09 3.35
CA LEU A 31 8.80 12.06 2.60
C LEU A 31 9.46 13.44 2.52
N CYS A 32 10.68 13.61 3.02
CA CYS A 32 11.41 14.88 3.03
C CYS A 32 10.59 16.04 3.60
N LEU A 33 9.91 15.79 4.72
CA LEU A 33 9.02 16.75 5.37
C LEU A 33 9.78 17.65 6.34
N GLU A 34 9.26 18.87 6.53
CA GLU A 34 9.69 19.76 7.58
C GLU A 34 9.08 19.34 8.93
N PRO A 35 9.68 19.75 10.08
CA PRO A 35 9.21 19.31 11.39
C PRO A 35 7.75 19.66 11.72
N GLN A 36 7.21 20.72 11.12
CA GLN A 36 5.82 21.16 11.31
C GLN A 36 4.82 20.51 10.37
N ASP A 37 5.29 19.81 9.35
CA ASP A 37 4.41 19.16 8.37
C ASP A 37 3.65 18.00 9.00
N MET A 38 2.41 17.84 8.58
CA MET A 38 1.53 16.77 9.00
C MET A 38 1.38 15.72 7.89
N VAL A 39 1.04 14.51 8.28
CA VAL A 39 0.72 13.43 7.36
C VAL A 39 -0.66 12.85 7.64
N ILE A 40 -1.26 12.29 6.61
CA ILE A 40 -2.39 11.38 6.73
C ILE A 40 -1.80 9.99 6.92
N HIS A 41 -2.24 9.31 7.98
CA HIS A 41 -1.91 7.92 8.26
C HIS A 41 -3.18 7.09 8.22
N ALA A 42 -3.24 6.16 7.29
CA ALA A 42 -4.40 5.28 7.10
C ALA A 42 -3.96 3.82 7.06
N GLY A 43 -4.77 2.95 7.65
CA GLY A 43 -4.58 1.51 7.61
C GLY A 43 -5.76 0.83 6.95
N ARG A 44 -5.48 -0.10 6.05
CA ARG A 44 -6.50 -0.88 5.33
C ARG A 44 -6.20 -2.36 5.40
N ALA A 45 -7.26 -3.15 5.42
CA ALA A 45 -7.19 -4.60 5.24
C ALA A 45 -7.93 -5.00 3.97
N LEU A 46 -7.29 -5.81 3.14
CA LEU A 46 -7.93 -6.50 2.02
C LEU A 46 -8.25 -7.91 2.49
N LEU A 47 -9.53 -8.26 2.46
CA LEU A 47 -10.06 -9.50 3.00
C LEU A 47 -10.67 -10.35 1.90
N ALA A 48 -10.33 -11.63 1.87
CA ALA A 48 -11.05 -12.67 1.14
C ALA A 48 -11.92 -13.48 2.11
N SER A 49 -12.74 -14.39 1.60
CA SER A 49 -13.55 -15.31 2.43
C SER A 49 -12.70 -16.13 3.40
N SER A 50 -11.45 -16.41 3.05
CA SER A 50 -10.47 -17.15 3.87
C SER A 50 -9.74 -16.29 4.91
N GLY A 51 -9.96 -14.98 4.95
CA GLY A 51 -9.33 -14.06 5.88
C GLY A 51 -8.46 -12.99 5.22
N LEU A 52 -7.47 -12.49 5.98
CA LEU A 52 -6.59 -11.42 5.54
C LEU A 52 -5.74 -11.84 4.33
N VAL A 53 -5.78 -11.03 3.28
CA VAL A 53 -4.90 -11.11 2.11
C VAL A 53 -3.77 -10.10 2.22
N THR A 54 -4.11 -8.84 2.44
CA THR A 54 -3.13 -7.75 2.58
C THR A 54 -3.54 -6.78 3.67
N PHE A 55 -2.57 -6.39 4.48
CA PHE A 55 -2.67 -5.24 5.37
C PHE A 55 -1.74 -4.15 4.87
N ASP A 56 -2.25 -2.94 4.66
CA ASP A 56 -1.41 -1.83 4.21
C ASP A 56 -1.61 -0.57 5.05
N GLU A 57 -0.49 0.11 5.29
CA GLU A 57 -0.42 1.42 5.89
C GLU A 57 -0.01 2.43 4.83
N ILE A 58 -0.77 3.53 4.75
CA ILE A 58 -0.52 4.65 3.85
C ILE A 58 -0.10 5.84 4.69
N TRP A 59 1.02 6.44 4.33
CA TRP A 59 1.51 7.70 4.87
C TRP A 59 1.57 8.71 3.72
N ALA A 60 0.71 9.72 3.75
CA ALA A 60 0.58 10.69 2.68
C ALA A 60 0.81 12.10 3.20
N SER A 61 1.58 12.91 2.46
CA SER A 61 1.78 14.33 2.79
C SER A 61 0.44 15.06 2.82
N GLU A 62 0.07 15.64 3.95
CA GLU A 62 -1.22 16.33 4.10
C GLU A 62 -1.35 17.50 3.12
N THR A 63 -0.28 18.22 2.87
CA THR A 63 -0.28 19.37 1.94
C THR A 63 -0.64 18.94 0.53
N VAL A 64 -0.11 17.81 0.06
CA VAL A 64 -0.37 17.26 -1.28
C VAL A 64 -1.73 16.60 -1.35
N PHE A 65 -2.10 15.85 -0.31
CA PHE A 65 -3.33 15.06 -0.24
C PHE A 65 -4.43 15.75 0.60
N SER A 66 -4.51 17.07 0.56
CA SER A 66 -5.47 17.84 1.34
C SER A 66 -6.94 17.47 1.09
N LYS A 67 -7.25 16.94 -0.08
CA LYS A 67 -8.60 16.49 -0.47
C LYS A 67 -8.87 15.02 -0.16
N LEU A 68 -7.88 14.27 0.32
CA LEU A 68 -8.06 12.88 0.71
C LEU A 68 -8.85 12.80 2.01
N THR A 69 -9.95 12.05 2.00
CA THR A 69 -10.83 11.83 3.13
C THR A 69 -11.02 10.34 3.38
N GLU A 70 -11.44 10.02 4.61
CA GLU A 70 -11.82 8.66 4.97
C GLU A 70 -12.86 8.08 4.00
N GLU A 71 -13.88 8.87 3.66
CA GLU A 71 -14.96 8.46 2.78
C GLU A 71 -14.47 8.16 1.36
N ASN A 72 -13.67 9.05 0.75
CA ASN A 72 -13.21 8.83 -0.62
C ASN A 72 -12.14 7.74 -0.72
N LEU A 73 -11.33 7.53 0.32
CA LEU A 73 -10.35 6.44 0.35
C LEU A 73 -11.05 5.07 0.40
N MET A 74 -12.15 4.95 1.13
CA MET A 74 -12.91 3.69 1.23
C MET A 74 -13.57 3.25 -0.07
N LYS A 75 -13.87 4.19 -0.97
CA LYS A 75 -14.57 3.90 -2.23
C LYS A 75 -13.69 3.28 -3.32
N HIS A 76 -12.37 3.29 -3.11
CA HIS A 76 -11.42 2.89 -4.15
C HIS A 76 -10.61 1.64 -3.75
N GLU A 77 -10.55 0.68 -4.67
CA GLU A 77 -9.65 -0.46 -4.56
C GLU A 77 -8.20 -0.02 -4.78
N GLU A 78 -7.27 -0.74 -4.18
CA GLU A 78 -5.84 -0.41 -4.21
C GLU A 78 -5.28 -0.21 -5.62
N LYS A 79 -5.60 -1.12 -6.54
CA LYS A 79 -5.14 -1.05 -7.94
C LYS A 79 -5.60 0.18 -8.71
N LEU A 80 -6.66 0.84 -8.23
CA LEU A 80 -7.24 2.06 -8.83
C LEU A 80 -6.83 3.33 -8.08
N LEU A 81 -6.05 3.20 -7.01
CA LEU A 81 -5.79 4.30 -6.09
C LEU A 81 -5.06 5.47 -6.76
N TYR A 82 -4.06 5.21 -7.61
CA TYR A 82 -3.35 6.26 -8.32
C TYR A 82 -4.19 6.96 -9.38
N SER A 83 -5.06 6.22 -10.05
CA SER A 83 -6.06 6.82 -10.97
C SER A 83 -7.02 7.73 -10.20
N PHE A 84 -7.47 7.30 -9.04
CA PHE A 84 -8.29 8.11 -8.13
C PHE A 84 -7.54 9.37 -7.66
N TYR A 85 -6.29 9.26 -7.26
CA TYR A 85 -5.48 10.41 -6.88
C TYR A 85 -5.44 11.46 -8.00
N GLN A 86 -5.23 11.02 -9.22
CA GLN A 86 -5.16 11.92 -10.37
C GLN A 86 -6.50 12.54 -10.71
N SER A 87 -7.56 11.75 -10.82
CA SER A 87 -8.87 12.20 -11.30
C SER A 87 -9.64 13.03 -10.28
N GLU A 88 -9.58 12.66 -9.01
CA GLU A 88 -10.40 13.30 -7.95
C GLU A 88 -9.61 14.23 -7.03
N LEU A 89 -8.33 13.97 -6.80
CA LEU A 89 -7.50 14.76 -5.91
C LEU A 89 -6.54 15.70 -6.64
N GLY A 90 -6.38 15.53 -7.95
CA GLY A 90 -5.42 16.29 -8.75
C GLY A 90 -3.96 15.96 -8.45
N VAL A 91 -3.69 14.76 -7.91
CA VAL A 91 -2.36 14.29 -7.53
C VAL A 91 -1.87 13.27 -8.56
N SER A 92 -0.81 13.63 -9.28
CA SER A 92 -0.20 12.75 -10.29
C SER A 92 1.07 12.11 -9.74
N ILE A 93 1.16 10.78 -9.90
CA ILE A 93 2.35 10.02 -9.56
C ILE A 93 3.27 9.96 -10.78
N GLY A 94 4.50 10.45 -10.64
CA GLY A 94 5.50 10.45 -11.71
C GLY A 94 6.33 9.18 -11.76
N ARG A 95 6.71 8.64 -10.60
CA ARG A 95 7.44 7.36 -10.48
C ARG A 95 7.24 6.74 -9.12
N ILE A 96 7.55 5.46 -9.02
CA ILE A 96 7.56 4.72 -7.76
C ILE A 96 8.89 4.01 -7.57
N GLU A 97 9.31 3.88 -6.32
CA GLU A 97 10.37 2.99 -5.88
C GLU A 97 9.77 1.95 -4.95
N GLU A 98 10.14 0.70 -5.15
CA GLU A 98 9.55 -0.40 -4.40
C GLU A 98 10.63 -1.38 -3.96
N THR A 99 10.56 -1.81 -2.70
CA THR A 99 11.39 -2.87 -2.15
C THR A 99 10.51 -4.00 -1.65
N ILE A 100 10.93 -5.23 -1.90
CA ILE A 100 10.19 -6.44 -1.56
C ILE A 100 11.11 -7.36 -0.76
N LYS A 101 10.62 -7.84 0.38
CA LYS A 101 11.36 -8.79 1.21
C LYS A 101 10.42 -9.74 1.95
N ALA A 102 10.95 -10.88 2.38
CA ALA A 102 10.25 -11.76 3.32
C ALA A 102 10.27 -11.16 4.74
N ALA A 103 9.16 -11.30 5.44
CA ALA A 103 9.02 -10.84 6.81
C ALA A 103 8.04 -11.72 7.60
N LEU A 104 7.86 -11.44 8.87
CA LEU A 104 6.81 -12.03 9.69
C LEU A 104 5.75 -10.99 9.99
N LEU A 105 4.49 -11.42 9.92
CA LEU A 105 3.38 -10.56 10.33
C LEU A 105 3.52 -10.22 11.82
N PRO A 106 3.41 -8.95 12.22
CA PRO A 106 3.42 -8.57 13.63
C PRO A 106 2.39 -9.35 14.44
N SER A 107 2.74 -9.74 15.67
CA SER A 107 1.90 -10.59 16.53
C SER A 107 0.52 -10.00 16.81
N ASN A 108 0.43 -8.67 16.95
CA ASN A 108 -0.85 -7.98 17.13
C ASN A 108 -1.77 -8.13 15.91
N LEU A 109 -1.22 -8.16 14.69
CA LEU A 109 -2.00 -8.39 13.47
C LEU A 109 -2.38 -9.87 13.31
N CYS A 110 -1.50 -10.78 13.71
CA CYS A 110 -1.87 -12.21 13.80
C CYS A 110 -3.08 -12.40 14.71
N PHE A 111 -3.07 -11.78 15.88
CA PHE A 111 -4.19 -11.83 16.82
C PHE A 111 -5.45 -11.20 16.23
N MET A 112 -5.35 -9.99 15.69
CA MET A 112 -6.47 -9.23 15.13
C MET A 112 -7.19 -10.01 14.01
N PHE A 113 -6.43 -10.63 13.13
CA PHE A 113 -6.95 -11.34 11.94
C PHE A 113 -7.03 -12.86 12.13
N LYS A 114 -6.87 -13.35 13.36
CA LYS A 114 -6.96 -14.79 13.72
C LYS A 114 -6.05 -15.68 12.88
N LEU A 115 -4.82 -15.22 12.69
CA LEU A 115 -3.78 -15.96 11.98
C LEU A 115 -2.82 -16.61 12.97
N PRO A 116 -2.16 -17.73 12.59
CA PRO A 116 -1.10 -18.30 13.40
C PRO A 116 0.03 -17.30 13.64
N ASP A 117 0.68 -17.37 14.79
CA ASP A 117 1.87 -16.59 15.11
C ASP A 117 3.05 -17.56 15.29
N PRO A 118 4.09 -17.54 14.44
CA PRO A 118 4.33 -16.60 13.36
C PRO A 118 3.59 -16.92 12.05
N THR A 119 3.26 -15.88 11.30
CA THR A 119 2.77 -16.01 9.91
C THR A 119 3.77 -15.32 8.97
N PRO A 120 4.39 -16.01 8.02
CA PRO A 120 5.24 -15.41 7.00
C PRO A 120 4.44 -14.54 6.04
N VAL A 121 5.02 -13.42 5.65
CA VAL A 121 4.44 -12.46 4.71
C VAL A 121 5.49 -11.99 3.71
N ILE A 122 5.02 -11.45 2.60
CA ILE A 122 5.83 -10.58 1.74
C ILE A 122 5.59 -9.15 2.21
N GLU A 123 6.67 -8.46 2.56
CA GLU A 123 6.64 -7.05 2.90
C GLU A 123 7.04 -6.22 1.69
N ILE A 124 6.17 -5.28 1.31
CA ILE A 124 6.40 -4.37 0.19
C ILE A 124 6.40 -2.95 0.74
N ASN A 125 7.52 -2.24 0.54
CA ASN A 125 7.63 -0.82 0.86
C ASN A 125 7.68 -0.04 -0.44
N ARG A 126 6.77 0.91 -0.60
CA ARG A 126 6.63 1.72 -1.80
C ARG A 126 6.72 3.19 -1.47
N LEU A 127 7.59 3.90 -2.20
CA LEU A 127 7.69 5.36 -2.14
C LEU A 127 7.25 5.92 -3.49
N ALA A 128 6.21 6.73 -3.48
CA ALA A 128 5.66 7.37 -4.67
C ALA A 128 6.09 8.83 -4.73
N TYR A 129 6.51 9.25 -5.93
CA TYR A 129 6.99 10.59 -6.22
C TYR A 129 6.03 11.31 -7.17
N SER A 130 5.85 12.60 -6.96
CA SER A 130 5.13 13.45 -7.88
C SER A 130 5.87 13.59 -9.22
N VAL A 131 5.21 14.20 -10.20
CA VAL A 131 5.83 14.51 -11.50
C VAL A 131 7.04 15.44 -11.38
N ASN A 132 7.18 16.18 -10.28
CA ASN A 132 8.33 17.02 -9.96
C ASN A 132 9.39 16.30 -9.12
N ASP A 133 9.33 14.98 -9.05
CA ASP A 133 10.28 14.13 -8.32
C ASP A 133 10.30 14.37 -6.79
N LYS A 134 9.21 14.83 -6.23
CA LYS A 134 9.04 15.02 -4.80
C LYS A 134 8.36 13.80 -4.18
N PRO A 135 8.90 13.17 -3.12
CA PRO A 135 8.24 12.07 -2.43
C PRO A 135 6.96 12.57 -1.74
N ILE A 136 5.83 11.91 -2.01
CA ILE A 136 4.51 12.36 -1.55
C ILE A 136 3.70 11.31 -0.81
N GLU A 137 3.97 10.02 -1.05
CA GLU A 137 3.30 8.92 -0.37
C GLU A 137 4.29 7.81 -0.06
N TYR A 138 4.25 7.30 1.15
CA TYR A 138 4.92 6.07 1.55
C TYR A 138 3.87 5.03 1.93
N ARG A 139 3.99 3.83 1.36
CA ARG A 139 3.08 2.73 1.62
C ARG A 139 3.85 1.50 2.09
N HIS A 140 3.41 0.93 3.19
CA HIS A 140 3.92 -0.30 3.75
C HIS A 140 2.85 -1.38 3.66
N GLN A 141 3.13 -2.45 2.93
CA GLN A 141 2.19 -3.55 2.71
C GLN A 141 2.74 -4.85 3.28
N LEU A 142 1.86 -5.61 3.92
CA LEU A 142 2.13 -6.95 4.42
C LEU A 142 1.16 -7.92 3.75
N CYS A 143 1.69 -8.81 2.91
CA CYS A 143 0.91 -9.69 2.07
C CYS A 143 0.98 -11.12 2.61
N VAL A 144 -0.17 -11.65 3.03
CA VAL A 144 -0.29 -13.02 3.50
C VAL A 144 -0.40 -13.95 2.29
N THR A 145 0.62 -14.80 2.09
CA THR A 145 0.74 -15.63 0.87
C THR A 145 0.51 -17.12 1.15
N ARG A 146 -0.07 -17.50 2.27
CA ARG A 146 -0.32 -18.90 2.61
C ARG A 146 -1.21 -19.63 1.61
N LYS A 147 -2.19 -18.91 1.06
CA LYS A 147 -3.17 -19.40 0.10
C LYS A 147 -3.16 -18.66 -1.23
N TYR A 148 -2.30 -17.68 -1.36
CA TYR A 148 -2.27 -16.76 -2.49
C TYR A 148 -0.84 -16.52 -2.94
N HIS A 149 -0.67 -16.05 -4.17
CA HIS A 149 0.62 -15.67 -4.70
C HIS A 149 0.53 -14.31 -5.41
N TYR A 150 1.67 -13.69 -5.58
CA TYR A 150 1.83 -12.50 -6.39
C TYR A 150 2.25 -12.87 -7.79
N THR A 151 1.54 -12.37 -8.78
CA THR A 151 1.93 -12.50 -10.17
C THR A 151 2.47 -11.18 -10.68
N VAL A 152 3.68 -11.19 -11.20
CA VAL A 152 4.26 -10.09 -11.96
C VAL A 152 4.29 -10.52 -13.41
N SER A 153 3.56 -9.79 -14.26
CA SER A 153 3.55 -10.03 -15.69
C SER A 153 4.19 -8.83 -16.40
N GLY A 154 5.04 -9.11 -17.37
CA GLY A 154 5.68 -8.10 -18.21
C GLY A 154 5.90 -8.65 -19.60
N GLN A 155 5.95 -7.77 -20.61
CA GLN A 155 6.41 -8.13 -21.93
C GLN A 155 7.92 -7.98 -21.94
N PHE A 156 8.64 -9.04 -22.30
CA PHE A 156 10.05 -8.95 -22.64
C PHE A 156 10.12 -8.51 -24.10
N GLU A 157 10.61 -7.31 -24.35
CA GLU A 157 11.02 -6.96 -25.70
C GLU A 157 12.32 -7.71 -25.97
N ASP A 158 12.28 -8.61 -26.93
CA ASP A 158 13.46 -9.28 -27.49
C ASP A 158 14.29 -8.26 -28.28
N ASN A 159 14.94 -7.35 -27.60
CA ASN A 159 15.97 -6.48 -28.14
C ASN A 159 17.30 -6.76 -27.43
N VAL A 160 17.81 -7.96 -27.65
CA VAL A 160 19.22 -8.22 -27.42
C VAL A 160 19.86 -8.41 -28.80
N GLU A 161 20.18 -7.31 -29.47
CA GLU A 161 21.25 -7.31 -30.44
C GLU A 161 22.56 -7.34 -29.66
N PHE A 162 23.24 -8.47 -29.75
CA PHE A 162 24.61 -8.59 -29.28
C PHE A 162 25.58 -7.97 -30.32
#